data_d9c0f547c2b62089b68ffe7e810605dc
#
_entry.id   d9c0f547c2b62089b68ffe7e810605dc
#
_cell.length_a   1.000
_cell.length_b   1.000
_cell.length_c   1.000
_cell.angle_alpha   90.00
_cell.angle_beta   90.00
_cell.angle_gamma   90.00
#
_symmetry.space_group_name_H-M   'P 1'
#
loop_
_entity.id
_entity.type
_entity.pdbx_description
1 polymer ?
#
loop_
_entity_poly.entity_id
_entity_poly.type
_entity_poly.pdbx_seq_one_letter_code
_entity_poly.pdbx_strand_id
1 'polypeptide(L)'
;MNNEVIMGIDTSNYTTSVALMTVDGQLLANLKAPLPVKEGERGLRQSDALFFHVKNMPSIMDRAKEFLNGKKLVAVGVSERPRNVEGSYMPCFLGGVAAQKSILATTEAKGYSFSHQCGHIMAVIYGAERFDLFSKKFVAFHLSGGTTEMLEVRESGSAFSSQLIGGTEDLNAGQVIDRIGVYMGLSFPAGCELEKAALAYKGKVPRKKPKIKEYAFNLSGLENLAKKMYDDTNDKNLTAAFVFDYLSSVLEDVCNNYEANNGKTVFLFGGGVSSNSIIKNRLKSKFDVVFAEPGLSADNAVGIAALTYRAHNLEK
;
A
#
# COMPACT_ATOMS: atom_id res chain seq x y z
N MET A 1 -18.98 -25.18 -11.54
CA MET A 1 -18.13 -24.03 -11.22
C MET A 1 -18.60 -22.86 -12.05
N ASN A 2 -18.77 -21.74 -11.44
CA ASN A 2 -19.26 -20.54 -12.15
C ASN A 2 -18.16 -20.09 -13.14
N ASN A 3 -18.50 -20.02 -14.43
CA ASN A 3 -17.53 -19.76 -15.51
C ASN A 3 -17.33 -18.26 -15.75
N GLU A 4 -17.78 -17.42 -14.78
CA GLU A 4 -17.72 -15.96 -14.87
C GLU A 4 -16.51 -15.42 -14.09
N VAL A 5 -15.84 -14.43 -14.69
CA VAL A 5 -14.61 -13.82 -14.15
C VAL A 5 -14.72 -12.31 -14.13
N ILE A 6 -14.12 -11.73 -13.14
CA ILE A 6 -13.96 -10.28 -12.92
C ILE A 6 -12.49 -9.94 -13.10
N MET A 7 -12.22 -8.81 -13.76
CA MET A 7 -10.88 -8.28 -13.97
C MET A 7 -10.69 -6.97 -13.21
N GLY A 8 -9.56 -6.81 -12.52
CA GLY A 8 -9.08 -5.54 -12.01
C GLY A 8 -7.83 -5.11 -12.77
N ILE A 9 -7.69 -3.81 -13.05
CA ILE A 9 -6.53 -3.21 -13.71
C ILE A 9 -6.03 -2.06 -12.86
N ASP A 10 -4.71 -2.02 -12.61
CA ASP A 10 -4.06 -0.90 -11.94
C ASP A 10 -2.77 -0.52 -12.67
N THR A 11 -2.68 0.75 -13.07
CA THR A 11 -1.50 1.35 -13.74
C THR A 11 -1.01 2.55 -12.92
N SER A 12 -0.88 2.34 -11.62
CA SER A 12 -0.27 3.32 -10.71
C SER A 12 1.25 3.27 -10.80
N ASN A 13 1.88 4.31 -10.43
CA ASN A 13 3.31 4.63 -10.33
C ASN A 13 4.33 3.63 -10.93
N TYR A 14 4.54 2.45 -10.31
CA TYR A 14 5.72 1.61 -10.60
C TYR A 14 5.40 0.21 -11.09
N THR A 15 4.12 -0.14 -11.23
CA THR A 15 3.73 -1.51 -11.61
C THR A 15 2.49 -1.50 -12.50
N THR A 16 2.59 -2.06 -13.71
CA THR A 16 1.41 -2.44 -14.48
C THR A 16 0.87 -3.72 -13.87
N SER A 17 -0.37 -3.75 -13.42
CA SER A 17 -0.94 -4.94 -12.80
C SER A 17 -2.35 -5.24 -13.28
N VAL A 18 -2.63 -6.55 -13.38
CA VAL A 18 -3.95 -7.12 -13.70
C VAL A 18 -4.24 -8.24 -12.74
N ALA A 19 -5.40 -8.24 -12.13
CA ALA A 19 -5.89 -9.34 -11.29
C ALA A 19 -7.17 -9.92 -11.87
N LEU A 20 -7.32 -11.22 -11.75
CA LEU A 20 -8.52 -11.96 -12.14
C LEU A 20 -9.11 -12.65 -10.92
N MET A 21 -10.43 -12.57 -10.79
CA MET A 21 -11.19 -13.08 -9.67
C MET A 21 -12.47 -13.75 -10.17
N THR A 22 -12.88 -14.85 -9.56
CA THR A 22 -14.19 -15.45 -9.83
C THR A 22 -15.31 -14.58 -9.28
N VAL A 23 -16.54 -14.77 -9.76
CA VAL A 23 -17.73 -14.10 -9.18
C VAL A 23 -18.10 -14.61 -7.78
N ASP A 24 -17.38 -15.63 -7.28
CA ASP A 24 -17.48 -16.11 -5.90
C ASP A 24 -16.40 -15.49 -4.99
N GLY A 25 -15.57 -14.56 -5.53
CA GLY A 25 -14.55 -13.84 -4.80
C GLY A 25 -13.18 -14.53 -4.68
N GLN A 26 -12.96 -15.66 -5.37
CA GLN A 26 -11.68 -16.34 -5.37
C GLN A 26 -10.68 -15.67 -6.33
N LEU A 27 -9.49 -15.34 -5.87
CA LEU A 27 -8.41 -14.85 -6.71
C LEU A 27 -7.87 -15.95 -7.62
N LEU A 28 -7.91 -15.73 -8.93
CA LEU A 28 -7.38 -16.65 -9.95
C LEU A 28 -5.95 -16.25 -10.37
N ALA A 29 -5.68 -14.96 -10.47
CA ALA A 29 -4.37 -14.47 -10.89
C ALA A 29 -4.10 -13.07 -10.32
N ASN A 30 -2.83 -12.82 -9.96
CA ASN A 30 -2.28 -11.51 -9.61
C ASN A 30 -1.04 -11.27 -10.46
N LEU A 31 -1.22 -10.67 -11.63
CA LEU A 31 -0.19 -10.47 -12.64
C LEU A 31 0.43 -9.08 -12.46
N LYS A 32 1.75 -9.03 -12.45
CA LYS A 32 2.52 -7.81 -12.26
C LYS A 32 3.62 -7.70 -13.31
N ALA A 33 3.85 -6.47 -13.77
CA ALA A 33 4.96 -6.07 -14.62
C ALA A 33 5.54 -4.75 -14.08
N PRO A 34 6.61 -4.81 -13.27
CA PRO A 34 7.26 -3.62 -12.73
C PRO A 34 7.80 -2.71 -13.84
N LEU A 35 7.75 -1.41 -13.61
CA LEU A 35 8.32 -0.42 -14.50
C LEU A 35 9.83 -0.31 -14.24
N PRO A 36 10.66 -0.12 -15.29
CA PRO A 36 12.09 0.06 -15.13
C PRO A 36 12.38 1.43 -14.53
N VAL A 37 12.96 1.46 -13.33
CA VAL A 37 13.52 2.67 -12.72
C VAL A 37 15.03 2.62 -12.93
N LYS A 38 15.63 3.68 -13.48
CA LYS A 38 17.08 3.74 -13.69
C LYS A 38 17.80 3.82 -12.34
N GLU A 39 18.95 3.18 -12.29
CA GLU A 39 19.82 3.23 -11.12
C GLU A 39 20.19 4.69 -10.78
N GLY A 40 20.01 5.08 -9.52
CA GLY A 40 20.24 6.46 -9.06
C GLY A 40 19.06 7.43 -9.23
N GLU A 41 17.99 7.07 -9.96
CA GLU A 41 16.77 7.88 -10.02
C GLU A 41 15.84 7.59 -8.84
N ARG A 42 15.20 8.65 -8.33
CA ARG A 42 14.28 8.56 -7.17
C ARG A 42 12.82 8.33 -7.55
N GLY A 43 12.54 8.08 -8.85
CA GLY A 43 11.19 7.89 -9.37
C GLY A 43 11.11 7.96 -10.89
N LEU A 44 9.90 7.81 -11.43
CA LEU A 44 9.61 7.96 -12.86
C LEU A 44 8.81 9.24 -13.11
N ARG A 45 9.09 9.92 -14.21
CA ARG A 45 8.19 10.96 -14.73
C ARG A 45 6.86 10.31 -15.12
N GLN A 46 5.77 11.03 -14.95
CA GLN A 46 4.43 10.51 -15.24
C GLN A 46 4.24 10.11 -16.71
N SER A 47 4.87 10.84 -17.65
CA SER A 47 4.90 10.49 -19.06
C SER A 47 5.60 9.16 -19.31
N ASP A 48 6.73 8.93 -18.63
CA ASP A 48 7.51 7.71 -18.78
C ASP A 48 6.77 6.52 -18.15
N ALA A 49 6.13 6.73 -16.99
CA ALA A 49 5.28 5.74 -16.37
C ALA A 49 4.14 5.33 -17.31
N LEU A 50 3.41 6.30 -17.91
CA LEU A 50 2.37 6.03 -18.89
C LEU A 50 2.90 5.24 -20.08
N PHE A 51 4.04 5.65 -20.65
CA PHE A 51 4.68 4.93 -21.75
C PHE A 51 4.96 3.47 -21.40
N PHE A 52 5.56 3.21 -20.25
CA PHE A 52 5.86 1.85 -19.81
C PHE A 52 4.61 1.04 -19.49
N HIS A 53 3.57 1.64 -18.94
CA HIS A 53 2.28 0.95 -18.74
C HIS A 53 1.68 0.51 -20.08
N VAL A 54 1.67 1.38 -21.08
CA VAL A 54 1.20 1.04 -22.43
C VAL A 54 2.06 -0.06 -23.05
N LYS A 55 3.39 0.00 -22.87
CA LYS A 55 4.33 -1.01 -23.39
C LYS A 55 4.13 -2.38 -22.72
N ASN A 56 3.85 -2.43 -21.43
CA ASN A 56 3.67 -3.66 -20.66
C ASN A 56 2.28 -4.29 -20.86
N MET A 57 1.26 -3.48 -21.23
CA MET A 57 -0.14 -3.91 -21.30
C MET A 57 -0.35 -5.12 -22.22
N PRO A 58 0.20 -5.20 -23.44
CA PRO A 58 0.00 -6.37 -24.29
C PRO A 58 0.48 -7.66 -23.62
N SER A 59 1.70 -7.69 -23.10
CA SER A 59 2.27 -8.88 -22.48
C SER A 59 1.52 -9.33 -21.23
N ILE A 60 1.04 -8.39 -20.40
CA ILE A 60 0.28 -8.74 -19.20
C ILE A 60 -1.12 -9.26 -19.56
N MET A 61 -1.74 -8.74 -20.64
CA MET A 61 -3.02 -9.23 -21.16
C MET A 61 -2.90 -10.61 -21.80
N ASP A 62 -1.80 -10.91 -22.51
CA ASP A 62 -1.54 -12.26 -23.01
C ASP A 62 -1.49 -13.29 -21.88
N ARG A 63 -0.80 -12.95 -20.78
CA ARG A 63 -0.78 -13.78 -19.58
C ARG A 63 -2.16 -13.91 -18.93
N ALA A 64 -2.93 -12.83 -18.88
CA ALA A 64 -4.30 -12.86 -18.33
C ALA A 64 -5.22 -13.76 -19.16
N LYS A 65 -5.03 -13.81 -20.48
CA LYS A 65 -5.79 -14.66 -21.40
C LYS A 65 -5.71 -16.15 -21.05
N GLU A 66 -4.58 -16.63 -20.52
CA GLU A 66 -4.42 -18.02 -20.10
C GLU A 66 -5.43 -18.40 -19.01
N PHE A 67 -5.70 -17.49 -18.07
CA PHE A 67 -6.66 -17.69 -16.98
C PHE A 67 -8.12 -17.46 -17.41
N LEU A 68 -8.34 -16.72 -18.52
CA LEU A 68 -9.66 -16.44 -19.09
C LEU A 68 -10.17 -17.56 -20.01
N ASN A 69 -9.31 -18.50 -20.39
CA ASN A 69 -9.67 -19.56 -21.35
C ASN A 69 -10.94 -20.30 -20.93
N GLY A 70 -11.96 -20.26 -21.79
CA GLY A 70 -13.27 -20.87 -21.55
C GLY A 70 -14.13 -20.18 -20.48
N LYS A 71 -13.76 -18.97 -20.02
CA LYS A 71 -14.52 -18.19 -19.04
C LYS A 71 -15.11 -16.92 -19.66
N LYS A 72 -16.25 -16.47 -19.12
CA LYS A 72 -16.91 -15.23 -19.51
C LYS A 72 -16.45 -14.08 -18.60
N LEU A 73 -15.87 -13.04 -19.18
CA LEU A 73 -15.56 -11.80 -18.46
C LEU A 73 -16.87 -11.01 -18.27
N VAL A 74 -17.28 -10.78 -17.02
CA VAL A 74 -18.56 -10.13 -16.69
C VAL A 74 -18.41 -8.73 -16.13
N ALA A 75 -17.23 -8.39 -15.57
CA ALA A 75 -16.96 -7.07 -15.06
C ALA A 75 -15.47 -6.72 -15.16
N VAL A 76 -15.15 -5.44 -15.39
CA VAL A 76 -13.79 -4.90 -15.43
C VAL A 76 -13.72 -3.64 -14.59
N GLY A 77 -12.90 -3.67 -13.55
CA GLY A 77 -12.58 -2.51 -12.72
C GLY A 77 -11.23 -1.90 -13.08
N VAL A 78 -11.08 -0.62 -12.85
CA VAL A 78 -9.82 0.09 -13.06
C VAL A 78 -9.56 1.11 -11.95
N SER A 79 -8.31 1.29 -11.57
CA SER A 79 -7.89 2.50 -10.86
C SER A 79 -7.78 3.63 -11.89
N GLU A 80 -8.57 4.69 -11.73
CA GLU A 80 -8.58 5.82 -12.67
C GLU A 80 -7.91 7.08 -12.13
N ARG A 81 -7.63 7.11 -10.81
CA ARG A 81 -7.06 8.26 -10.10
C ARG A 81 -6.37 7.84 -8.80
N PRO A 82 -5.44 8.67 -8.26
CA PRO A 82 -4.75 8.36 -7.01
C PRO A 82 -5.69 8.23 -5.80
N ARG A 83 -6.56 9.22 -5.58
CA ARG A 83 -7.42 9.36 -4.38
C ARG A 83 -8.85 9.77 -4.75
N ASN A 84 -9.80 9.54 -3.84
CA ASN A 84 -11.19 10.00 -3.98
C ASN A 84 -11.36 11.46 -3.54
N VAL A 85 -10.59 12.37 -4.14
CA VAL A 85 -10.71 13.82 -3.93
C VAL A 85 -10.82 14.50 -5.28
N GLU A 86 -11.54 15.61 -5.34
CA GLU A 86 -11.69 16.41 -6.55
C GLU A 86 -10.31 16.89 -7.05
N GLY A 87 -10.08 16.84 -8.36
CA GLY A 87 -8.81 17.22 -8.97
C GLY A 87 -7.68 16.18 -8.82
N SER A 88 -7.92 15.05 -8.16
CA SER A 88 -6.93 13.96 -8.07
C SER A 88 -6.73 13.31 -9.44
N TYR A 89 -5.61 13.61 -10.09
CA TYR A 89 -5.28 13.15 -11.42
C TYR A 89 -3.78 12.86 -11.55
N MET A 90 -3.45 11.75 -12.21
CA MET A 90 -2.09 11.44 -12.64
C MET A 90 -2.15 10.75 -14.01
N PRO A 91 -1.32 11.16 -15.01
CA PRO A 91 -1.34 10.60 -16.37
C PRO A 91 -1.15 9.08 -16.45
N CYS A 92 -0.37 8.47 -15.54
CA CYS A 92 -0.11 7.04 -15.55
C CYS A 92 -1.39 6.17 -15.56
N PHE A 93 -2.46 6.62 -14.91
CA PHE A 93 -3.73 5.90 -14.86
C PHE A 93 -4.44 5.78 -16.21
N LEU A 94 -4.14 6.67 -17.16
CA LEU A 94 -4.75 6.64 -18.49
C LEU A 94 -4.49 5.34 -19.24
N GLY A 95 -3.36 4.67 -18.99
CA GLY A 95 -3.05 3.37 -19.58
C GLY A 95 -4.07 2.29 -19.19
N GLY A 96 -4.40 2.20 -17.91
CA GLY A 96 -5.43 1.27 -17.40
C GLY A 96 -6.83 1.63 -17.87
N VAL A 97 -7.18 2.92 -17.84
CA VAL A 97 -8.50 3.39 -18.31
C VAL A 97 -8.69 3.08 -19.80
N ALA A 98 -7.67 3.32 -20.64
CA ALA A 98 -7.74 2.99 -22.06
C ALA A 98 -7.94 1.48 -22.29
N ALA A 99 -7.18 0.64 -21.56
CA ALA A 99 -7.32 -0.81 -21.62
C ALA A 99 -8.73 -1.26 -21.21
N GLN A 100 -9.27 -0.76 -20.08
CA GLN A 100 -10.63 -1.05 -19.65
C GLN A 100 -11.65 -0.68 -20.74
N LYS A 101 -11.59 0.55 -21.27
CA LYS A 101 -12.55 1.03 -22.30
C LYS A 101 -12.48 0.19 -23.56
N SER A 102 -11.29 -0.25 -23.98
CA SER A 102 -11.12 -1.13 -25.15
C SER A 102 -11.76 -2.50 -24.92
N ILE A 103 -11.63 -3.07 -23.71
CA ILE A 103 -12.29 -4.34 -23.36
C ILE A 103 -13.81 -4.18 -23.35
N LEU A 104 -14.32 -3.13 -22.72
CA LEU A 104 -15.77 -2.88 -22.63
C LEU A 104 -16.42 -2.63 -24.00
N ALA A 105 -15.67 -2.06 -24.95
CA ALA A 105 -16.17 -1.83 -26.31
C ALA A 105 -16.39 -3.14 -27.11
N THR A 106 -15.76 -4.24 -26.69
CA THR A 106 -15.79 -5.53 -27.42
C THR A 106 -16.40 -6.68 -26.61
N THR A 107 -16.88 -6.40 -25.39
CA THR A 107 -17.51 -7.37 -24.50
C THR A 107 -18.77 -6.81 -23.87
N GLU A 108 -19.62 -7.68 -23.31
CA GLU A 108 -20.79 -7.29 -22.51
C GLU A 108 -20.47 -7.05 -21.03
N ALA A 109 -19.19 -6.96 -20.67
CA ALA A 109 -18.77 -6.77 -19.30
C ALA A 109 -19.16 -5.37 -18.78
N LYS A 110 -19.52 -5.29 -17.49
CA LYS A 110 -19.76 -4.00 -16.80
C LYS A 110 -18.45 -3.35 -16.40
N GLY A 111 -18.36 -2.03 -16.56
CA GLY A 111 -17.19 -1.23 -16.18
C GLY A 111 -17.34 -0.56 -14.81
N TYR A 112 -16.29 -0.62 -13.98
CA TYR A 112 -16.24 0.05 -12.68
C TYR A 112 -14.92 0.83 -12.54
N SER A 113 -14.98 1.98 -11.87
CA SER A 113 -13.83 2.85 -11.66
C SER A 113 -13.67 3.17 -10.18
N PHE A 114 -12.41 3.11 -9.69
CA PHE A 114 -12.06 3.34 -8.29
C PHE A 114 -10.81 4.22 -8.21
N SER A 115 -10.50 4.73 -7.02
CA SER A 115 -9.18 5.29 -6.78
C SER A 115 -8.18 4.18 -6.42
N HIS A 116 -6.91 4.41 -6.75
CA HIS A 116 -5.81 3.55 -6.35
C HIS A 116 -5.73 3.36 -4.82
N GLN A 117 -5.98 4.43 -4.06
CA GLN A 117 -6.04 4.38 -2.59
C GLN A 117 -7.11 3.40 -2.08
N CYS A 118 -8.31 3.38 -2.69
CA CYS A 118 -9.34 2.38 -2.36
C CYS A 118 -8.88 0.96 -2.71
N GLY A 119 -8.14 0.79 -3.81
CA GLY A 119 -7.52 -0.48 -4.19
C GLY A 119 -6.55 -0.99 -3.11
N HIS A 120 -5.68 -0.13 -2.58
CA HIS A 120 -4.77 -0.51 -1.49
C HIS A 120 -5.51 -0.92 -0.21
N ILE A 121 -6.50 -0.14 0.21
CA ILE A 121 -7.32 -0.48 1.38
C ILE A 121 -8.00 -1.83 1.19
N MET A 122 -8.62 -2.04 0.03
CA MET A 122 -9.33 -3.29 -0.27
C MET A 122 -8.39 -4.48 -0.39
N ALA A 123 -7.18 -4.31 -0.92
CA ALA A 123 -6.19 -5.39 -1.00
C ALA A 123 -5.80 -5.91 0.40
N VAL A 124 -5.67 -5.01 1.39
CA VAL A 124 -5.40 -5.42 2.78
C VAL A 124 -6.62 -6.13 3.39
N ILE A 125 -7.82 -5.60 3.19
CA ILE A 125 -9.07 -6.19 3.70
C ILE A 125 -9.26 -7.59 3.10
N TYR A 126 -9.07 -7.73 1.80
CA TYR A 126 -9.21 -8.99 1.08
C TYR A 126 -8.20 -10.04 1.56
N GLY A 127 -6.91 -9.68 1.62
CA GLY A 127 -5.87 -10.61 2.06
C GLY A 127 -6.03 -11.06 3.52
N ALA A 128 -6.56 -10.21 4.38
CA ALA A 128 -6.81 -10.52 5.78
C ALA A 128 -8.22 -11.07 6.06
N GLU A 129 -9.06 -11.23 5.04
CA GLU A 129 -10.47 -11.66 5.14
C GLU A 129 -11.31 -10.81 6.13
N ARG A 130 -10.95 -9.52 6.29
CA ARG A 130 -11.59 -8.60 7.23
C ARG A 130 -12.77 -7.84 6.58
N PHE A 131 -13.66 -8.55 5.94
CA PHE A 131 -14.86 -7.98 5.28
C PHE A 131 -15.85 -7.33 6.26
N ASP A 132 -15.72 -7.62 7.55
CA ASP A 132 -16.45 -6.91 8.63
C ASP A 132 -16.17 -5.41 8.65
N LEU A 133 -15.06 -4.95 8.08
CA LEU A 133 -14.69 -3.53 8.01
C LEU A 133 -15.56 -2.70 7.05
N PHE A 134 -16.32 -3.33 6.16
CA PHE A 134 -17.28 -2.59 5.33
C PHE A 134 -18.41 -1.92 6.12
N SER A 135 -18.80 -2.50 7.24
CA SER A 135 -19.88 -1.94 8.10
C SER A 135 -19.35 -1.05 9.24
N LYS A 136 -18.06 -0.73 9.24
CA LYS A 136 -17.40 -0.03 10.34
C LYS A 136 -16.58 1.16 9.85
N LYS A 137 -16.45 2.16 10.71
CA LYS A 137 -15.40 3.17 10.59
C LYS A 137 -14.10 2.56 11.12
N PHE A 138 -13.01 2.74 10.40
CA PHE A 138 -11.69 2.27 10.79
C PHE A 138 -10.60 3.27 10.37
N VAL A 139 -9.38 3.03 10.80
CA VAL A 139 -8.22 3.86 10.45
C VAL A 139 -7.27 3.07 9.57
N ALA A 140 -6.83 3.65 8.47
CA ALA A 140 -5.83 3.06 7.59
C ALA A 140 -4.53 3.87 7.60
N PHE A 141 -3.40 3.19 7.75
CA PHE A 141 -2.07 3.74 7.56
C PHE A 141 -1.51 3.29 6.22
N HIS A 142 -0.96 4.24 5.46
CA HIS A 142 -0.13 3.94 4.30
C HIS A 142 1.32 4.32 4.62
N LEU A 143 2.18 3.33 4.80
CA LEU A 143 3.57 3.49 5.22
C LEU A 143 4.51 2.98 4.12
N SER A 144 5.09 3.90 3.35
CA SER A 144 5.96 3.58 2.19
C SER A 144 7.12 4.58 2.05
N GLY A 145 7.92 4.43 1.00
CA GLY A 145 8.94 5.41 0.63
C GLY A 145 8.36 6.75 0.13
N GLY A 146 7.16 6.74 -0.43
CA GLY A 146 6.51 7.93 -0.98
C GLY A 146 5.41 8.53 -0.10
N THR A 147 4.93 7.78 0.90
CA THR A 147 3.75 8.15 1.68
C THR A 147 3.88 7.67 3.12
N THR A 148 3.48 8.52 4.06
CA THR A 148 3.31 8.16 5.48
C THR A 148 2.10 8.92 6.00
N GLU A 149 0.93 8.34 5.82
CA GLU A 149 -0.36 8.96 6.06
C GLU A 149 -1.24 8.10 6.95
N MET A 150 -2.10 8.78 7.71
CA MET A 150 -3.17 8.20 8.54
C MET A 150 -4.51 8.68 8.01
N LEU A 151 -5.38 7.76 7.64
CA LEU A 151 -6.67 8.02 7.02
C LEU A 151 -7.80 7.49 7.90
N GLU A 152 -8.82 8.29 8.16
CA GLU A 152 -10.09 7.77 8.62
C GLU A 152 -10.88 7.26 7.42
N VAL A 153 -11.36 6.02 7.50
CA VAL A 153 -12.00 5.32 6.38
C VAL A 153 -13.40 4.90 6.78
N ARG A 154 -14.34 5.07 5.83
CA ARG A 154 -15.73 4.62 5.94
C ARG A 154 -16.17 4.01 4.62
N GLU A 155 -17.15 3.13 4.68
CA GLU A 155 -17.83 2.64 3.49
C GLU A 155 -18.49 3.80 2.72
N SER A 156 -18.43 3.72 1.40
CA SER A 156 -19.08 4.66 0.48
C SER A 156 -19.49 3.93 -0.79
N GLY A 157 -20.76 3.55 -0.88
CA GLY A 157 -21.26 2.71 -1.97
C GLY A 157 -20.57 1.35 -2.02
N SER A 158 -19.99 1.00 -3.15
CA SER A 158 -19.22 -0.23 -3.32
C SER A 158 -17.75 -0.13 -2.89
N ALA A 159 -17.28 1.06 -2.50
CA ALA A 159 -15.89 1.34 -2.17
C ALA A 159 -15.78 2.05 -0.81
N PHE A 160 -14.77 2.91 -0.65
CA PHE A 160 -14.48 3.65 0.58
C PHE A 160 -14.37 5.14 0.30
N SER A 161 -14.85 5.94 1.25
CA SER A 161 -14.42 7.32 1.44
C SER A 161 -13.30 7.34 2.48
N SER A 162 -12.30 8.17 2.27
CA SER A 162 -11.17 8.34 3.18
C SER A 162 -10.88 9.81 3.42
N GLN A 163 -10.59 10.15 4.66
CA GLN A 163 -10.18 11.49 5.08
C GLN A 163 -8.77 11.41 5.66
N LEU A 164 -7.86 12.23 5.16
CA LEU A 164 -6.54 12.39 5.76
C LEU A 164 -6.68 13.08 7.12
N ILE A 165 -6.25 12.40 8.18
CA ILE A 165 -6.36 12.89 9.56
C ILE A 165 -5.00 13.10 10.24
N GLY A 166 -3.92 12.55 9.68
CA GLY A 166 -2.58 12.67 10.23
C GLY A 166 -1.51 12.04 9.34
N GLY A 167 -0.30 12.00 9.85
CA GLY A 167 0.86 11.45 9.16
C GLY A 167 2.11 12.27 9.39
N THR A 168 3.13 12.04 8.56
CA THR A 168 4.36 12.82 8.62
C THR A 168 4.21 14.17 7.95
N GLU A 169 4.82 15.21 8.53
CA GLU A 169 4.87 16.56 7.96
C GLU A 169 6.19 16.84 7.21
N ASP A 170 7.14 15.88 7.22
CA ASP A 170 8.45 16.08 6.56
C ASP A 170 8.91 14.86 5.76
N LEU A 171 9.52 13.86 6.36
CA LEU A 171 10.07 12.68 5.70
C LEU A 171 9.15 11.48 5.85
N ASN A 172 8.97 10.73 4.76
CA ASN A 172 8.25 9.46 4.83
C ASN A 172 9.05 8.37 5.56
N ALA A 173 8.36 7.45 6.20
CA ALA A 173 8.98 6.39 6.99
C ALA A 173 9.98 5.53 6.18
N GLY A 174 9.61 5.15 4.95
CA GLY A 174 10.51 4.42 4.07
C GLY A 174 11.72 5.24 3.65
N GLN A 175 11.56 6.55 3.41
CA GLN A 175 12.70 7.43 3.10
C GLN A 175 13.70 7.49 4.26
N VAL A 176 13.21 7.59 5.50
CA VAL A 176 14.10 7.60 6.68
C VAL A 176 14.86 6.29 6.81
N ILE A 177 14.16 5.16 6.65
CA ILE A 177 14.76 3.82 6.65
C ILE A 177 15.86 3.72 5.60
N ASP A 178 15.56 4.12 4.36
CA ASP A 178 16.51 4.02 3.24
C ASP A 178 17.69 4.97 3.40
N ARG A 179 17.46 6.23 3.83
CA ARG A 179 18.54 7.21 4.06
C ARG A 179 19.51 6.79 5.16
N ILE A 180 18.97 6.24 6.25
CA ILE A 180 19.81 5.74 7.35
C ILE A 180 20.55 4.49 6.91
N GLY A 181 19.89 3.55 6.23
CA GLY A 181 20.52 2.35 5.71
C GLY A 181 21.69 2.66 4.76
N VAL A 182 21.45 3.52 3.76
CA VAL A 182 22.49 3.96 2.81
C VAL A 182 23.63 4.70 3.53
N TYR A 183 23.31 5.54 4.54
CA TYR A 183 24.34 6.20 5.36
C TYR A 183 25.25 5.21 6.08
N MET A 184 24.69 4.09 6.51
CA MET A 184 25.46 2.98 7.14
C MET A 184 26.13 2.04 6.13
N GLY A 185 26.03 2.31 4.81
CA GLY A 185 26.61 1.50 3.74
C GLY A 185 25.80 0.25 3.40
N LEU A 186 24.47 0.26 3.62
CA LEU A 186 23.56 -0.77 3.12
C LEU A 186 23.09 -0.42 1.70
N SER A 187 22.69 -1.44 0.94
CA SER A 187 22.16 -1.26 -0.42
C SER A 187 20.75 -0.65 -0.40
N PHE A 188 20.43 0.17 -1.40
CA PHE A 188 19.08 0.66 -1.63
C PHE A 188 18.25 -0.37 -2.42
N PRO A 189 16.97 -0.63 -2.03
CA PRO A 189 16.26 -0.17 -0.84
C PRO A 189 16.73 -0.91 0.43
N ALA A 190 16.99 -0.16 1.51
CA ALA A 190 17.68 -0.67 2.68
C ALA A 190 16.79 -1.38 3.71
N GLY A 191 15.45 -1.33 3.55
CA GLY A 191 14.49 -1.76 4.56
C GLY A 191 14.71 -3.19 5.08
N CYS A 192 14.92 -4.16 4.19
CA CYS A 192 15.12 -5.56 4.57
C CYS A 192 16.45 -5.79 5.30
N GLU A 193 17.53 -5.16 4.84
CA GLU A 193 18.85 -5.29 5.48
C GLU A 193 18.89 -4.58 6.83
N LEU A 194 18.25 -3.40 6.92
CA LEU A 194 18.13 -2.66 8.15
C LEU A 194 17.31 -3.46 9.20
N GLU A 195 16.23 -4.12 8.79
CA GLU A 195 15.45 -4.98 9.68
C GLU A 195 16.26 -6.16 10.19
N LYS A 196 17.04 -6.83 9.33
CA LYS A 196 17.94 -7.92 9.75
C LYS A 196 18.96 -7.44 10.78
N ALA A 197 19.56 -6.27 10.57
CA ALA A 197 20.50 -5.67 11.52
C ALA A 197 19.81 -5.37 12.85
N ALA A 198 18.59 -4.81 12.84
CA ALA A 198 17.84 -4.53 14.05
C ALA A 198 17.49 -5.80 14.84
N LEU A 199 17.09 -6.87 14.17
CA LEU A 199 16.77 -8.17 14.80
C LEU A 199 18.00 -8.87 15.37
N ALA A 200 19.20 -8.60 14.85
CA ALA A 200 20.45 -9.12 15.36
C ALA A 200 20.89 -8.45 16.67
N TYR A 201 20.42 -7.24 16.96
CA TYR A 201 20.76 -6.53 18.21
C TYR A 201 20.04 -7.16 19.40
N LYS A 202 20.82 -7.50 20.45
CA LYS A 202 20.30 -8.14 21.69
C LYS A 202 20.43 -7.25 22.93
N GLY A 203 20.99 -6.06 22.77
CA GLY A 203 21.18 -5.12 23.87
C GLY A 203 19.92 -4.28 24.16
N LYS A 204 20.05 -3.36 25.11
CA LYS A 204 19.01 -2.40 25.45
C LYS A 204 19.05 -1.22 24.46
N VAL A 205 17.96 -1.00 23.74
CA VAL A 205 17.80 0.13 22.82
C VAL A 205 17.55 1.41 23.62
N PRO A 206 18.30 2.51 23.39
CA PRO A 206 18.03 3.80 24.01
C PRO A 206 16.67 4.33 23.53
N ARG A 207 15.80 4.65 24.47
CA ARG A 207 14.46 5.16 24.15
C ARG A 207 14.48 6.69 23.99
N LYS A 208 13.86 7.16 22.94
CA LYS A 208 13.58 8.58 22.73
C LYS A 208 12.10 8.76 22.46
N LYS A 209 11.45 9.61 23.28
CA LYS A 209 10.01 9.88 23.09
C LYS A 209 9.81 10.73 21.81
N PRO A 210 8.98 10.28 20.86
CA PRO A 210 8.66 11.08 19.68
C PRO A 210 7.84 12.32 20.07
N LYS A 211 7.93 13.37 19.24
CA LYS A 211 7.05 14.53 19.36
C LYS A 211 5.89 14.35 18.40
N ILE A 212 4.68 14.25 18.94
CA ILE A 212 3.45 14.06 18.19
C ILE A 212 2.49 15.19 18.57
N LYS A 213 1.88 15.79 17.56
CA LYS A 213 0.82 16.79 17.72
C LYS A 213 -0.46 16.20 17.15
N GLU A 214 -1.34 15.75 18.04
CA GLU A 214 -2.53 15.01 17.70
C GLU A 214 -2.19 13.70 16.95
N TYR A 215 -2.23 13.70 15.60
CA TYR A 215 -1.86 12.56 14.74
C TYR A 215 -0.74 12.91 13.74
N ALA A 216 -0.20 14.12 13.84
CA ALA A 216 0.91 14.59 13.00
C ALA A 216 2.27 14.44 13.71
N PHE A 217 3.31 14.12 12.96
CA PHE A 217 4.66 13.91 13.47
C PHE A 217 5.72 14.21 12.42
N ASN A 218 6.97 14.34 12.86
CA ASN A 218 8.12 14.59 12.00
C ASN A 218 9.17 13.51 12.19
N LEU A 219 9.74 13.01 11.09
CA LEU A 219 10.74 11.94 11.08
C LEU A 219 12.17 12.38 10.75
N SER A 220 12.38 13.63 10.31
CA SER A 220 13.74 14.18 10.10
C SER A 220 14.57 14.17 11.40
N GLY A 221 13.91 14.37 12.54
CA GLY A 221 14.56 14.24 13.85
C GLY A 221 15.09 12.84 14.12
N LEU A 222 14.38 11.79 13.70
CA LEU A 222 14.84 10.41 13.79
C LEU A 222 16.07 10.18 12.90
N GLU A 223 16.06 10.69 11.66
CA GLU A 223 17.22 10.58 10.76
C GLU A 223 18.49 11.14 11.42
N ASN A 224 18.39 12.34 11.97
CA ASN A 224 19.53 12.99 12.63
C ASN A 224 20.03 12.23 13.88
N LEU A 225 19.11 11.75 14.71
CA LEU A 225 19.44 10.96 15.89
C LEU A 225 20.11 9.64 15.54
N ALA A 226 19.63 8.95 14.51
CA ALA A 226 20.18 7.68 14.09
C ALA A 226 21.57 7.84 13.45
N LYS A 227 21.78 8.88 12.61
CA LYS A 227 23.11 9.19 12.07
C LYS A 227 24.10 9.49 13.16
N LYS A 228 23.74 10.36 14.13
CA LYS A 228 24.59 10.64 15.28
C LYS A 228 24.90 9.38 16.09
N MET A 229 23.92 8.54 16.35
CA MET A 229 24.14 7.27 17.06
C MET A 229 25.14 6.38 16.33
N TYR A 230 25.02 6.28 15.01
CA TYR A 230 25.96 5.51 14.19
C TYR A 230 27.38 6.10 14.22
N ASP A 231 27.50 7.42 14.10
CA ASP A 231 28.81 8.11 14.18
C ASP A 231 29.48 7.92 15.53
N ASP A 232 28.71 7.95 16.62
CA ASP A 232 29.22 7.81 17.99
C ASP A 232 29.60 6.35 18.33
N THR A 233 28.92 5.34 17.75
CA THR A 233 29.05 3.94 18.17
C THR A 233 29.63 3.02 17.09
N ASN A 234 29.54 3.39 15.83
CA ASN A 234 29.82 2.54 14.67
C ASN A 234 29.09 1.18 14.69
N ASP A 235 27.96 1.09 15.42
CA ASP A 235 27.17 -0.12 15.58
C ASP A 235 25.89 -0.05 14.71
N LYS A 236 25.92 -0.77 13.57
CA LYS A 236 24.78 -0.87 12.64
C LYS A 236 23.56 -1.51 13.29
N ASN A 237 23.77 -2.52 14.15
CA ASN A 237 22.66 -3.28 14.73
C ASN A 237 21.92 -2.46 15.79
N LEU A 238 22.65 -1.75 16.64
CA LEU A 238 22.08 -0.81 17.62
C LEU A 238 21.30 0.30 16.90
N THR A 239 21.92 0.92 15.89
CA THR A 239 21.30 2.02 15.13
C THR A 239 20.02 1.57 14.44
N ALA A 240 20.04 0.41 13.78
CA ALA A 240 18.86 -0.17 13.15
C ALA A 240 17.74 -0.49 14.15
N ALA A 241 18.10 -1.07 15.31
CA ALA A 241 17.13 -1.34 16.37
C ALA A 241 16.51 -0.05 16.93
N PHE A 242 17.30 1.02 17.08
CA PHE A 242 16.80 2.33 17.48
C PHE A 242 15.82 2.92 16.48
N VAL A 243 16.09 2.82 15.17
CA VAL A 243 15.20 3.32 14.10
C VAL A 243 13.82 2.67 14.19
N PHE A 244 13.76 1.35 14.28
CA PHE A 244 12.47 0.64 14.33
C PHE A 244 11.78 0.77 15.69
N ASP A 245 12.52 0.87 16.81
CA ASP A 245 11.90 1.18 18.11
C ASP A 245 11.24 2.56 18.09
N TYR A 246 11.90 3.57 17.53
CA TYR A 246 11.36 4.92 17.42
C TYR A 246 10.14 4.98 16.50
N LEU A 247 10.20 4.41 15.28
CA LEU A 247 9.07 4.35 14.36
C LEU A 247 7.87 3.62 14.97
N SER A 248 8.12 2.50 15.64
CA SER A 248 7.07 1.77 16.36
C SER A 248 6.46 2.60 17.49
N SER A 249 7.28 3.41 18.20
CA SER A 249 6.78 4.31 19.25
C SER A 249 5.92 5.43 18.69
N VAL A 250 6.30 6.01 17.54
CA VAL A 250 5.48 7.01 16.83
C VAL A 250 4.10 6.45 16.51
N LEU A 251 4.07 5.29 15.86
CA LEU A 251 2.80 4.65 15.45
C LEU A 251 1.95 4.26 16.65
N GLU A 252 2.57 3.73 17.70
CA GLU A 252 1.88 3.40 18.96
C GLU A 252 1.25 4.62 19.61
N ASP A 253 1.99 5.73 19.74
CA ASP A 253 1.49 6.95 20.36
C ASP A 253 0.35 7.58 19.53
N VAL A 254 0.46 7.55 18.19
CA VAL A 254 -0.61 8.04 17.28
C VAL A 254 -1.88 7.17 17.42
N CYS A 255 -1.74 5.85 17.47
CA CYS A 255 -2.88 4.95 17.68
C CYS A 255 -3.52 5.17 19.06
N ASN A 256 -2.73 5.34 20.12
CA ASN A 256 -3.22 5.65 21.46
C ASN A 256 -4.00 6.98 21.49
N ASN A 257 -3.45 8.04 20.84
CA ASN A 257 -4.11 9.33 20.75
C ASN A 257 -5.45 9.22 20.02
N TYR A 258 -5.50 8.44 18.93
CA TYR A 258 -6.74 8.24 18.19
C TYR A 258 -7.78 7.53 19.04
N GLU A 259 -7.44 6.41 19.70
CA GLU A 259 -8.37 5.67 20.55
C GLU A 259 -8.82 6.48 21.78
N ALA A 260 -7.94 7.31 22.34
CA ALA A 260 -8.32 8.19 23.46
C ALA A 260 -9.38 9.23 23.06
N ASN A 261 -9.33 9.73 21.82
CA ASN A 261 -10.25 10.75 21.33
C ASN A 261 -11.51 10.18 20.67
N ASN A 262 -11.45 8.97 20.10
CA ASN A 262 -12.52 8.41 19.25
C ASN A 262 -13.03 7.04 19.69
N GLY A 263 -12.45 6.45 20.75
CA GLY A 263 -12.75 5.08 21.18
C GLY A 263 -12.00 4.02 20.36
N LYS A 264 -12.20 2.76 20.75
CA LYS A 264 -11.56 1.61 20.12
C LYS A 264 -11.90 1.49 18.64
N THR A 265 -10.89 1.16 17.83
CA THR A 265 -11.03 1.02 16.38
C THR A 265 -10.09 -0.06 15.85
N VAL A 266 -10.28 -0.42 14.60
CA VAL A 266 -9.33 -1.27 13.86
C VAL A 266 -8.34 -0.36 13.12
N PHE A 267 -7.05 -0.68 13.23
CA PHE A 267 -6.00 -0.01 12.46
C PHE A 267 -5.49 -0.93 11.35
N LEU A 268 -5.66 -0.50 10.12
CA LEU A 268 -5.23 -1.21 8.92
C LEU A 268 -3.90 -0.62 8.42
N PHE A 269 -2.90 -1.46 8.19
CA PHE A 269 -1.56 -1.04 7.78
C PHE A 269 -1.20 -1.57 6.39
N GLY A 270 -1.01 -0.66 5.43
CA GLY A 270 -0.55 -0.92 4.07
C GLY A 270 0.79 -0.25 3.76
N GLY A 271 1.38 -0.61 2.60
CA GLY A 271 2.67 -0.13 2.16
C GLY A 271 3.86 -0.96 2.65
N GLY A 272 5.01 -0.79 1.99
CA GLY A 272 6.18 -1.65 2.20
C GLY A 272 6.76 -1.62 3.62
N VAL A 273 6.72 -0.47 4.30
CA VAL A 273 7.20 -0.33 5.69
C VAL A 273 6.34 -1.13 6.66
N SER A 274 5.06 -1.28 6.37
CA SER A 274 4.14 -2.09 7.18
C SER A 274 4.49 -3.58 7.22
N SER A 275 5.35 -4.05 6.32
CA SER A 275 5.82 -5.45 6.31
C SER A 275 6.82 -5.75 7.42
N ASN A 276 7.43 -4.71 8.05
CA ASN A 276 8.45 -4.86 9.09
C ASN A 276 7.90 -5.60 10.32
N SER A 277 8.59 -6.67 10.72
CA SER A 277 8.15 -7.56 11.81
C SER A 277 8.21 -6.90 13.19
N ILE A 278 9.17 -5.98 13.42
CA ILE A 278 9.33 -5.28 14.71
C ILE A 278 8.12 -4.37 14.93
N ILE A 279 7.74 -3.58 13.92
CA ILE A 279 6.56 -2.71 13.94
C ILE A 279 5.29 -3.56 14.13
N LYS A 280 5.13 -4.62 13.32
CA LYS A 280 3.98 -5.53 13.42
C LYS A 280 3.80 -6.10 14.81
N ASN A 281 4.85 -6.68 15.37
CA ASN A 281 4.79 -7.35 16.67
C ASN A 281 4.43 -6.38 17.79
N ARG A 282 4.99 -5.16 17.77
CA ARG A 282 4.70 -4.14 18.78
C ARG A 282 3.24 -3.69 18.73
N LEU A 283 2.71 -3.41 17.54
CA LEU A 283 1.33 -2.92 17.39
C LEU A 283 0.29 -4.02 17.65
N LYS A 284 0.53 -5.25 17.17
CA LYS A 284 -0.34 -6.41 17.42
C LYS A 284 -0.54 -6.72 18.90
N SER A 285 0.45 -6.40 19.74
CA SER A 285 0.35 -6.65 21.18
C SER A 285 -0.57 -5.67 21.92
N LYS A 286 -1.01 -4.58 21.27
CA LYS A 286 -1.70 -3.45 21.93
C LYS A 286 -3.02 -3.05 21.30
N PHE A 287 -3.19 -3.27 20.00
CA PHE A 287 -4.32 -2.77 19.22
C PHE A 287 -4.95 -3.88 18.37
N ASP A 288 -6.21 -3.69 17.95
CA ASP A 288 -6.80 -4.46 16.86
C ASP A 288 -6.22 -3.96 15.53
N VAL A 289 -5.28 -4.72 14.99
CA VAL A 289 -4.52 -4.32 13.80
C VAL A 289 -4.61 -5.35 12.69
N VAL A 290 -4.70 -4.86 11.46
CA VAL A 290 -4.69 -5.64 10.23
C VAL A 290 -3.51 -5.18 9.39
N PHE A 291 -2.65 -6.10 8.99
CA PHE A 291 -1.50 -5.81 8.11
C PHE A 291 -1.69 -6.43 6.75
N ALA A 292 -1.23 -5.71 5.71
CA ALA A 292 -1.18 -6.26 4.38
C ALA A 292 -0.30 -7.52 4.33
N GLU A 293 -0.76 -8.53 3.60
CA GLU A 293 0.09 -9.67 3.25
C GLU A 293 1.24 -9.23 2.33
N PRO A 294 2.41 -9.89 2.40
CA PRO A 294 3.58 -9.49 1.61
C PRO A 294 3.31 -9.38 0.10
N GLY A 295 2.49 -10.27 -0.46
CA GLY A 295 2.10 -10.26 -1.88
C GLY A 295 1.15 -9.13 -2.28
N LEU A 296 0.46 -8.50 -1.31
CA LEU A 296 -0.56 -7.47 -1.50
C LEU A 296 -0.16 -6.10 -0.93
N SER A 297 0.98 -5.98 -0.28
CA SER A 297 1.47 -4.75 0.33
C SER A 297 2.01 -3.71 -0.66
N ALA A 298 2.47 -4.17 -1.83
CA ALA A 298 2.93 -3.31 -2.93
C ALA A 298 1.83 -3.11 -3.97
N ASP A 299 2.04 -2.21 -4.94
CA ASP A 299 1.10 -1.96 -6.04
C ASP A 299 0.63 -3.27 -6.69
N ASN A 300 -0.68 -3.43 -6.76
CA ASN A 300 -1.33 -4.60 -7.34
C ASN A 300 -2.81 -4.31 -7.68
N ALA A 301 -3.37 -5.07 -8.61
CA ALA A 301 -4.75 -4.92 -9.04
C ALA A 301 -5.76 -5.76 -8.23
N VAL A 302 -5.31 -6.53 -7.22
CA VAL A 302 -6.19 -7.42 -6.43
C VAL A 302 -7.28 -6.63 -5.71
N GLY A 303 -6.92 -5.50 -5.10
CA GLY A 303 -7.90 -4.66 -4.43
C GLY A 303 -8.92 -4.06 -5.41
N ILE A 304 -8.51 -3.72 -6.64
CA ILE A 304 -9.40 -3.24 -7.69
C ILE A 304 -10.34 -4.38 -8.15
N ALA A 305 -9.83 -5.60 -8.34
CA ALA A 305 -10.66 -6.75 -8.66
C ALA A 305 -11.69 -7.06 -7.55
N ALA A 306 -11.27 -6.98 -6.29
CA ALA A 306 -12.15 -7.22 -5.14
C ALA A 306 -13.22 -6.12 -4.97
N LEU A 307 -12.89 -4.85 -5.22
CA LEU A 307 -13.88 -3.75 -5.28
C LEU A 307 -14.87 -3.96 -6.43
N THR A 308 -14.37 -4.42 -7.59
CA THR A 308 -15.21 -4.73 -8.75
C THR A 308 -16.16 -5.88 -8.46
N TYR A 309 -15.66 -6.94 -7.83
CA TYR A 309 -16.46 -8.06 -7.34
C TYR A 309 -17.60 -7.59 -6.43
N ARG A 310 -17.28 -6.75 -5.45
CA ARG A 310 -18.26 -6.18 -4.53
C ARG A 310 -19.30 -5.32 -5.29
N ALA A 311 -18.86 -4.40 -6.15
CA ALA A 311 -19.75 -3.54 -6.93
C ALA A 311 -20.69 -4.35 -7.81
N HIS A 312 -20.17 -5.34 -8.52
CA HIS A 312 -20.94 -6.20 -9.40
C HIS A 312 -22.02 -7.00 -8.66
N ASN A 313 -21.72 -7.48 -7.43
CA ASN A 313 -22.68 -8.25 -6.63
C ASN A 313 -23.73 -7.36 -5.92
N LEU A 314 -23.42 -6.10 -5.63
CA LEU A 314 -24.41 -5.16 -5.07
C LEU A 314 -25.46 -4.72 -6.11
N GLU A 315 -25.19 -4.88 -7.40
CA GLU A 315 -26.11 -4.54 -8.50
C GLU A 315 -26.96 -5.73 -8.96
N LYS A 316 -26.73 -6.94 -8.45
CA LYS A 316 -27.56 -8.14 -8.69
C LYS A 316 -28.73 -8.19 -7.73
#